data_bfd045f4d88db82e501771dc72d7dd38
#
_entry.id   bfd045f4d88db82e501771dc72d7dd38
#
_cell.length_a   1.000
_cell.length_b   1.000
_cell.length_c   1.000
_cell.angle_alpha   90.00
_cell.angle_beta   90.00
_cell.angle_gamma   90.00
#
_symmetry.space_group_name_H-M   'P 1'
#
loop_
_entity.id
_entity.type
_entity.pdbx_description
1 polymer ?
#
loop_
_entity_poly.entity_id
_entity_poly.type
_entity_poly.pdbx_seq_one_letter_code
_entity_poly.pdbx_strand_id
1 'polypeptide(L)'
;MSASLTLDKITKVSGEVKLIGSKSLTNRALLLAALSEGTTKLTNILRSDDSEVMIAALKRLGVQIQEDESDNTSLSVTGLGGLFSNENEEVIELFLGNAGTAMRPLCAALALSDGCYKLTGEPRMYERPIGVLVDALRALGAHIEYLGNEGYPPLLIKGLCQVLREHKSGVGSFVSSMSFGAAAAVGSPKIFPYKAKFAAELSGSSDFISRLELPCEVAKLEVAGNTSSQFISALLMIGSLIGRKLVLEVKGELISKPYVNLTCELLKRFGVLVKNNDYQSFEVCPQHLQSPGSYLVEGDASGATYFLAAAAIAGEVKVTGFGSDSIQGDALFVDVLKDMGAIVEKGSDYIKVSSSGKLRGVDIDMNDMPDAAMTLVPMAMFTSSPIIIRNIESWRVKETDRIAAMANEMRKLGCDVYEGRDFIKIDANVPNVQKVKEAGTLIDFDTYNDHRMAMCMSLIALDRNVVINDPDCCKKTFPDYFERLASVSIRD
;
A
#
# COMPACT_ATOMS: atom_id res chain seq x y z
N MET A 1 -11.25 26.65 9.25
CA MET A 1 -11.34 26.60 7.79
C MET A 1 -10.12 25.80 7.34
N SER A 2 -10.30 24.75 6.56
CA SER A 2 -9.18 24.05 5.91
C SER A 2 -8.45 25.04 5.00
N ALA A 3 -7.12 24.93 4.90
CA ALA A 3 -6.35 25.73 3.98
C ALA A 3 -6.82 25.48 2.54
N SER A 4 -6.78 26.48 1.68
CA SER A 4 -6.99 26.32 0.24
C SER A 4 -5.80 26.86 -0.51
N LEU A 5 -5.48 26.29 -1.67
CA LEU A 5 -4.39 26.68 -2.54
C LEU A 5 -4.96 27.09 -3.90
N THR A 6 -4.74 28.33 -4.28
CA THR A 6 -5.04 28.78 -5.64
C THR A 6 -3.87 28.47 -6.56
N LEU A 7 -4.14 27.79 -7.65
CA LEU A 7 -3.20 27.54 -8.72
C LEU A 7 -3.55 28.39 -9.93
N ASP A 8 -2.66 29.30 -10.27
CA ASP A 8 -2.75 30.05 -11.52
C ASP A 8 -2.55 29.12 -12.72
N LYS A 9 -3.14 29.50 -13.85
CA LYS A 9 -3.03 28.75 -15.10
C LYS A 9 -1.55 28.51 -15.44
N ILE A 10 -1.25 27.23 -15.72
CA ILE A 10 0.04 26.78 -16.22
C ILE A 10 -0.04 26.71 -17.75
N THR A 11 0.84 27.38 -18.43
CA THR A 11 0.88 27.40 -19.92
C THR A 11 1.71 26.24 -20.46
N LYS A 12 2.74 25.84 -19.73
CA LYS A 12 3.63 24.75 -20.12
C LYS A 12 4.35 24.18 -18.88
N VAL A 13 4.74 22.92 -18.96
CA VAL A 13 5.66 22.32 -17.98
C VAL A 13 7.01 21.99 -18.66
N SER A 14 8.13 22.19 -17.95
CA SER A 14 9.47 21.84 -18.43
C SER A 14 10.41 21.65 -17.25
N GLY A 15 11.23 20.62 -17.29
CA GLY A 15 12.27 20.39 -16.29
C GLY A 15 12.43 18.94 -15.87
N GLU A 16 13.06 18.77 -14.71
CA GLU A 16 13.31 17.45 -14.11
C GLU A 16 12.74 17.41 -12.69
N VAL A 17 12.13 16.30 -12.35
CA VAL A 17 11.61 16.04 -10.99
C VAL A 17 12.25 14.76 -10.46
N LYS A 18 13.02 14.89 -9.37
CA LYS A 18 13.50 13.75 -8.61
C LYS A 18 12.37 13.27 -7.71
N LEU A 19 11.94 12.02 -7.87
CA LEU A 19 10.85 11.47 -7.07
C LEU A 19 11.31 11.13 -5.66
N ILE A 20 10.39 11.32 -4.72
CA ILE A 20 10.50 10.77 -3.37
C ILE A 20 10.21 9.27 -3.41
N GLY A 21 10.66 8.55 -2.37
CA GLY A 21 10.48 7.11 -2.29
C GLY A 21 9.01 6.67 -2.31
N SER A 22 8.77 5.51 -2.90
CA SER A 22 7.44 4.91 -2.95
C SER A 22 6.93 4.57 -1.56
N LYS A 23 5.72 5.05 -1.21
CA LYS A 23 5.04 4.72 0.04
C LYS A 23 4.90 3.21 0.23
N SER A 24 4.46 2.55 -0.81
CA SER A 24 4.22 1.10 -0.79
C SER A 24 5.49 0.30 -0.54
N LEU A 25 6.62 0.72 -1.11
CA LEU A 25 7.93 0.10 -0.88
C LEU A 25 8.46 0.47 0.50
N THR A 26 8.37 1.73 0.92
CA THR A 26 8.86 2.20 2.23
C THR A 26 8.25 1.38 3.37
N ASN A 27 6.92 1.30 3.46
CA ASN A 27 6.27 0.60 4.58
C ASN A 27 6.56 -0.91 4.58
N ARG A 28 6.65 -1.54 3.40
CA ARG A 28 7.03 -2.95 3.31
C ARG A 28 8.49 -3.16 3.71
N ALA A 29 9.41 -2.33 3.22
CA ALA A 29 10.83 -2.43 3.53
C ALA A 29 11.09 -2.20 5.03
N LEU A 30 10.40 -1.24 5.66
CA LEU A 30 10.46 -1.00 7.10
C LEU A 30 10.06 -2.25 7.90
N LEU A 31 8.94 -2.89 7.55
CA LEU A 31 8.50 -4.09 8.25
C LEU A 31 9.44 -5.28 8.01
N LEU A 32 9.84 -5.53 6.76
CA LEU A 32 10.75 -6.63 6.47
C LEU A 32 12.12 -6.42 7.12
N ALA A 33 12.64 -5.19 7.13
CA ALA A 33 13.87 -4.86 7.85
C ALA A 33 13.73 -5.08 9.37
N ALA A 34 12.58 -4.74 9.95
CA ALA A 34 12.31 -4.96 11.37
C ALA A 34 12.23 -6.45 11.74
N LEU A 35 11.71 -7.29 10.84
CA LEU A 35 11.58 -8.73 11.03
C LEU A 35 12.84 -9.52 10.63
N SER A 36 13.77 -8.93 9.88
CA SER A 36 14.98 -9.62 9.38
C SER A 36 16.08 -9.74 10.44
N GLU A 37 17.02 -10.63 10.21
CA GLU A 37 18.27 -10.69 10.94
C GLU A 37 19.26 -9.66 10.37
N GLY A 38 19.93 -8.90 11.24
CA GLY A 38 20.93 -7.89 10.88
C GLY A 38 20.36 -6.48 10.74
N THR A 39 21.21 -5.55 10.28
CA THR A 39 20.84 -4.15 10.11
C THR A 39 20.69 -3.81 8.64
N THR A 40 19.57 -3.15 8.28
CA THR A 40 19.30 -2.69 6.92
C THR A 40 19.35 -1.18 6.88
N LYS A 41 20.23 -0.61 6.05
CA LYS A 41 20.17 0.82 5.70
C LYS A 41 19.15 1.01 4.58
N LEU A 42 18.07 1.70 4.88
CA LEU A 42 17.05 2.12 3.91
C LEU A 42 17.37 3.55 3.46
N THR A 43 17.40 3.80 2.15
CA THR A 43 17.66 5.10 1.55
C THR A 43 16.52 5.52 0.63
N ASN A 44 16.31 6.81 0.45
CA ASN A 44 15.20 7.40 -0.30
C ASN A 44 13.83 6.92 0.22
N ILE A 45 13.68 6.75 1.54
CA ILE A 45 12.36 6.43 2.10
C ILE A 45 11.41 7.62 1.96
N LEU A 46 10.14 7.32 1.86
CA LEU A 46 9.12 8.36 1.96
C LEU A 46 9.01 8.82 3.43
N ARG A 47 9.09 10.13 3.66
CA ARG A 47 8.75 10.77 4.94
C ARG A 47 7.36 11.39 4.80
N SER A 48 6.37 10.69 5.30
CA SER A 48 4.94 11.05 5.18
C SER A 48 4.16 10.51 6.37
N ASP A 49 2.93 10.96 6.56
CA ASP A 49 2.08 10.50 7.66
C ASP A 49 2.00 8.97 7.72
N ASP A 50 1.84 8.30 6.56
CA ASP A 50 1.73 6.84 6.48
C ASP A 50 3.04 6.12 6.88
N SER A 51 4.21 6.68 6.59
CA SER A 51 5.50 6.09 6.98
C SER A 51 5.90 6.44 8.40
N GLU A 52 5.56 7.64 8.88
CA GLU A 52 5.84 8.04 10.25
C GLU A 52 5.07 7.19 11.26
N VAL A 53 3.78 6.89 11.01
CA VAL A 53 3.03 5.99 11.90
C VAL A 53 3.59 4.57 11.88
N MET A 54 4.15 4.11 10.76
CA MET A 54 4.84 2.81 10.68
C MET A 54 6.14 2.81 11.49
N ILE A 55 6.98 3.84 11.33
CA ILE A 55 8.23 4.02 12.09
C ILE A 55 7.94 4.09 13.60
N ALA A 56 6.95 4.89 13.99
CA ALA A 56 6.54 5.02 15.40
C ALA A 56 6.05 3.68 15.97
N ALA A 57 5.24 2.94 15.21
CA ALA A 57 4.77 1.62 15.63
C ALA A 57 5.92 0.62 15.82
N LEU A 58 6.86 0.57 14.86
CA LEU A 58 8.03 -0.32 14.95
C LEU A 58 8.93 0.05 16.14
N LYS A 59 9.20 1.34 16.38
CA LYS A 59 9.93 1.82 17.57
C LYS A 59 9.23 1.38 18.87
N ARG A 60 7.90 1.50 18.92
CA ARG A 60 7.09 1.07 20.06
C ARG A 60 7.10 -0.45 20.28
N LEU A 61 7.29 -1.21 19.20
CA LEU A 61 7.46 -2.67 19.22
C LEU A 61 8.90 -3.10 19.55
N GLY A 62 9.79 -2.18 19.92
CA GLY A 62 11.15 -2.46 20.36
C GLY A 62 12.19 -2.53 19.23
N VAL A 63 11.82 -2.18 17.99
CA VAL A 63 12.77 -2.14 16.86
C VAL A 63 13.68 -0.92 17.01
N GLN A 64 14.99 -1.14 16.91
CA GLN A 64 15.96 -0.06 16.91
C GLN A 64 16.03 0.58 15.51
N ILE A 65 15.62 1.84 15.43
CA ILE A 65 15.65 2.63 14.19
C ILE A 65 16.49 3.87 14.44
N GLN A 66 17.59 3.99 13.70
CA GLN A 66 18.51 5.12 13.74
C GLN A 66 18.33 5.95 12.47
N GLU A 67 17.98 7.21 12.63
CA GLU A 67 17.82 8.15 11.53
C GLU A 67 19.20 8.70 11.12
N ASP A 68 19.40 8.99 9.83
CA ASP A 68 20.61 9.61 9.32
C ASP A 68 20.47 11.13 9.48
N GLU A 69 21.34 11.75 10.29
CA GLU A 69 21.27 13.20 10.57
C GLU A 69 21.57 14.07 9.34
N SER A 70 22.26 13.50 8.35
CA SER A 70 22.64 14.21 7.11
C SER A 70 21.63 14.06 5.99
N ASP A 71 20.75 13.04 6.06
CA ASP A 71 19.76 12.73 5.05
C ASP A 71 18.49 12.20 5.70
N ASN A 72 17.48 13.05 5.84
CA ASN A 72 16.20 12.71 6.45
C ASN A 72 15.42 11.64 5.69
N THR A 73 15.83 11.28 4.47
CA THR A 73 15.25 10.17 3.68
C THR A 73 15.97 8.84 3.88
N SER A 74 16.95 8.80 4.78
CA SER A 74 17.73 7.61 5.09
C SER A 74 17.62 7.24 6.57
N LEU A 75 17.54 5.93 6.85
CA LEU A 75 17.58 5.39 8.21
C LEU A 75 18.13 3.96 8.23
N SER A 76 18.59 3.53 9.40
CA SER A 76 19.04 2.16 9.65
C SER A 76 18.07 1.46 10.59
N VAL A 77 17.60 0.29 10.19
CA VAL A 77 16.72 -0.57 10.99
C VAL A 77 17.53 -1.80 11.43
N THR A 78 17.74 -1.96 12.73
CA THR A 78 18.27 -3.20 13.29
C THR A 78 17.12 -4.14 13.55
N GLY A 79 17.03 -5.18 12.74
CA GLY A 79 15.96 -6.14 12.77
C GLY A 79 16.04 -7.06 14.00
N LEU A 80 14.90 -7.59 14.37
CA LEU A 80 14.75 -8.50 15.50
C LEU A 80 15.18 -9.94 15.16
N GLY A 81 15.42 -10.21 13.83
CA GLY A 81 15.65 -11.52 13.27
C GLY A 81 14.35 -12.38 13.36
N GLY A 82 13.07 -11.87 13.27
CA GLY A 82 11.74 -12.48 13.22
C GLY A 82 10.63 -11.68 13.90
N LEU A 83 9.70 -12.36 14.62
CA LEU A 83 8.47 -11.76 15.12
C LEU A 83 8.68 -10.87 16.37
N PHE A 84 7.72 -10.01 16.64
CA PHE A 84 7.74 -9.14 17.83
C PHE A 84 7.48 -9.93 19.11
N SER A 85 7.99 -9.42 20.22
CA SER A 85 7.77 -10.00 21.54
C SER A 85 7.43 -8.90 22.55
N ASN A 86 6.34 -9.07 23.25
CA ASN A 86 5.96 -8.26 24.41
C ASN A 86 5.86 -9.18 25.62
N GLU A 87 6.92 -9.22 26.40
CA GLU A 87 6.98 -10.06 27.63
C GLU A 87 6.17 -9.47 28.78
N ASN A 88 5.84 -8.18 28.69
CA ASN A 88 4.95 -7.51 29.63
C ASN A 88 3.51 -7.80 29.21
N GLU A 89 2.66 -8.21 30.13
CA GLU A 89 1.24 -8.54 29.87
C GLU A 89 0.39 -7.31 29.46
N GLU A 90 0.99 -6.13 29.34
CA GLU A 90 0.31 -4.90 28.96
C GLU A 90 -0.03 -4.89 27.46
N VAL A 91 -1.21 -4.37 27.14
CA VAL A 91 -1.65 -4.18 25.75
C VAL A 91 -0.86 -3.03 25.12
N ILE A 92 -0.12 -3.31 24.05
CA ILE A 92 0.56 -2.27 23.27
C ILE A 92 -0.45 -1.68 22.26
N GLU A 93 -0.84 -0.43 22.47
CA GLU A 93 -1.69 0.29 21.53
C GLU A 93 -0.85 0.95 20.43
N LEU A 94 -1.22 0.70 19.17
CA LEU A 94 -0.57 1.25 17.98
C LEU A 94 -1.60 2.04 17.18
N PHE A 95 -1.42 3.36 17.11
CA PHE A 95 -2.21 4.23 16.25
C PHE A 95 -1.57 4.30 14.86
N LEU A 96 -2.33 3.90 13.84
CA LEU A 96 -1.84 3.76 12.47
C LEU A 96 -2.48 4.75 11.48
N GLY A 97 -3.15 5.79 11.98
CA GLY A 97 -3.78 6.81 11.17
C GLY A 97 -4.75 6.22 10.13
N ASN A 98 -4.63 6.67 8.88
CA ASN A 98 -5.33 6.08 7.74
C ASN A 98 -4.37 5.28 6.83
N ALA A 99 -3.25 4.75 7.39
CA ALA A 99 -2.20 4.04 6.68
C ALA A 99 -2.54 2.56 6.44
N GLY A 100 -3.24 2.25 5.36
CA GLY A 100 -3.58 0.87 5.01
C GLY A 100 -2.35 -0.03 4.77
N THR A 101 -1.25 0.56 4.31
CA THR A 101 0.04 -0.12 4.08
C THR A 101 0.82 -0.41 5.37
N ALA A 102 0.41 0.14 6.51
CA ALA A 102 0.90 -0.20 7.84
C ALA A 102 -0.08 -1.15 8.56
N MET A 103 -1.39 -0.83 8.56
CA MET A 103 -2.43 -1.57 9.28
C MET A 103 -2.45 -3.06 8.94
N ARG A 104 -2.50 -3.43 7.65
CA ARG A 104 -2.63 -4.83 7.22
C ARG A 104 -1.37 -5.65 7.48
N PRO A 105 -0.15 -5.19 7.09
CA PRO A 105 1.07 -5.95 7.37
C PRO A 105 1.37 -6.08 8.86
N LEU A 106 1.18 -5.03 9.66
CA LEU A 106 1.35 -5.12 11.11
C LEU A 106 0.32 -6.04 11.75
N CYS A 107 -0.95 -5.99 11.34
CA CYS A 107 -1.96 -6.94 11.81
C CYS A 107 -1.50 -8.39 11.59
N ALA A 108 -0.96 -8.71 10.40
CA ALA A 108 -0.46 -10.05 10.09
C ALA A 108 0.76 -10.43 10.97
N ALA A 109 1.75 -9.54 11.10
CA ALA A 109 2.94 -9.81 11.89
C ALA A 109 2.62 -9.97 13.39
N LEU A 110 1.77 -9.10 13.95
CA LEU A 110 1.37 -9.13 15.36
C LEU A 110 0.50 -10.34 15.69
N ALA A 111 -0.30 -10.80 14.72
CA ALA A 111 -1.11 -12.01 14.91
C ALA A 111 -0.28 -13.28 15.15
N LEU A 112 0.96 -13.34 14.65
CA LEU A 112 1.89 -14.44 14.93
C LEU A 112 2.80 -14.17 16.13
N SER A 113 2.92 -12.93 16.57
CA SER A 113 3.86 -12.45 17.58
C SER A 113 3.48 -12.89 18.99
N ASP A 114 4.33 -12.56 19.96
CA ASP A 114 4.07 -12.77 21.38
C ASP A 114 3.57 -11.48 22.03
N GLY A 115 2.42 -11.52 22.71
CA GLY A 115 1.83 -10.37 23.41
C GLY A 115 0.43 -9.97 22.94
N CYS A 116 -0.08 -8.90 23.53
CA CYS A 116 -1.39 -8.32 23.22
C CYS A 116 -1.22 -6.94 22.59
N TYR A 117 -1.95 -6.69 21.51
CA TYR A 117 -1.81 -5.49 20.71
C TYR A 117 -3.16 -4.91 20.34
N LYS A 118 -3.30 -3.59 20.45
CA LYS A 118 -4.49 -2.88 19.99
C LYS A 118 -4.13 -2.02 18.79
N LEU A 119 -4.77 -2.28 17.64
CA LEU A 119 -4.59 -1.50 16.42
C LEU A 119 -5.72 -0.50 16.29
N THR A 120 -5.37 0.78 16.20
CA THR A 120 -6.30 1.89 16.05
C THR A 120 -5.91 2.79 14.88
N GLY A 121 -6.78 3.72 14.52
CA GLY A 121 -6.53 4.67 13.44
C GLY A 121 -7.54 5.81 13.45
N GLU A 122 -7.58 6.56 12.36
CA GLU A 122 -8.55 7.60 12.11
C GLU A 122 -9.96 7.02 11.81
N PRO A 123 -11.03 7.81 11.91
CA PRO A 123 -12.40 7.34 11.64
C PRO A 123 -12.54 6.63 10.28
N ARG A 124 -11.91 7.14 9.24
CA ARG A 124 -11.95 6.50 7.91
C ARG A 124 -11.32 5.11 7.88
N MET A 125 -10.30 4.83 8.71
CA MET A 125 -9.71 3.50 8.82
C MET A 125 -10.75 2.47 9.31
N TYR A 126 -11.71 2.89 10.12
CA TYR A 126 -12.78 2.02 10.65
C TYR A 126 -13.87 1.69 9.61
N GLU A 127 -13.80 2.28 8.43
CA GLU A 127 -14.66 1.97 7.28
C GLU A 127 -13.95 1.17 6.20
N ARG A 128 -12.64 0.92 6.36
CA ARG A 128 -11.81 0.18 5.40
C ARG A 128 -11.72 -1.30 5.78
N PRO A 129 -12.16 -2.23 4.91
CA PRO A 129 -12.28 -3.64 5.27
C PRO A 129 -10.93 -4.28 5.62
N ILE A 130 -10.96 -5.20 6.60
CA ILE A 130 -9.83 -6.04 7.01
C ILE A 130 -10.26 -7.48 7.31
N GLY A 131 -11.56 -7.79 7.26
CA GLY A 131 -12.13 -9.07 7.66
C GLY A 131 -11.49 -10.28 6.99
N VAL A 132 -11.28 -10.23 5.67
CA VAL A 132 -10.64 -11.32 4.92
C VAL A 132 -9.25 -11.68 5.47
N LEU A 133 -8.45 -10.66 5.88
CA LEU A 133 -7.16 -10.90 6.51
C LEU A 133 -7.31 -11.50 7.91
N VAL A 134 -8.23 -10.96 8.71
CA VAL A 134 -8.50 -11.45 10.08
C VAL A 134 -8.95 -12.91 10.05
N ASP A 135 -9.83 -13.29 9.13
CA ASP A 135 -10.29 -14.67 8.99
C ASP A 135 -9.14 -15.63 8.65
N ALA A 136 -8.25 -15.22 7.73
CA ALA A 136 -7.07 -15.99 7.39
C ALA A 136 -6.11 -16.14 8.59
N LEU A 137 -5.91 -15.07 9.39
CA LEU A 137 -5.06 -15.10 10.58
C LEU A 137 -5.68 -15.92 11.72
N ARG A 138 -7.00 -15.86 11.91
CA ARG A 138 -7.74 -16.72 12.83
C ARG A 138 -7.61 -18.19 12.43
N ALA A 139 -7.65 -18.50 11.14
CA ALA A 139 -7.42 -19.87 10.64
C ALA A 139 -5.98 -20.37 10.90
N LEU A 140 -5.00 -19.49 11.07
CA LEU A 140 -3.66 -19.81 11.55
C LEU A 140 -3.58 -20.00 13.06
N GLY A 141 -4.63 -19.66 13.81
CA GLY A 141 -4.73 -19.81 15.26
C GLY A 141 -4.58 -18.51 16.07
N ALA A 142 -4.48 -17.36 15.41
CA ALA A 142 -4.43 -16.06 16.10
C ALA A 142 -5.81 -15.73 16.73
N HIS A 143 -5.79 -15.07 17.88
CA HIS A 143 -7.01 -14.57 18.52
C HIS A 143 -7.13 -13.07 18.24
N ILE A 144 -8.12 -12.68 17.43
CA ILE A 144 -8.35 -11.29 17.03
C ILE A 144 -9.80 -10.91 17.29
N GLU A 145 -10.01 -9.82 18.00
CA GLU A 145 -11.34 -9.26 18.30
C GLU A 145 -11.52 -7.93 17.58
N TYR A 146 -12.72 -7.70 17.06
CA TYR A 146 -13.14 -6.40 16.56
C TYR A 146 -13.66 -5.57 17.74
N LEU A 147 -13.11 -4.38 17.93
CA LEU A 147 -13.56 -3.46 18.99
C LEU A 147 -14.69 -2.52 18.53
N GLY A 148 -15.09 -2.63 17.29
CA GLY A 148 -16.17 -1.88 16.64
C GLY A 148 -16.98 -2.79 15.74
N ASN A 149 -17.16 -2.39 14.48
CA ASN A 149 -17.91 -3.16 13.50
C ASN A 149 -17.15 -4.42 13.05
N GLU A 150 -17.85 -5.54 12.92
CA GLU A 150 -17.30 -6.80 12.38
C GLU A 150 -16.70 -6.58 10.99
N GLY A 151 -15.49 -7.09 10.77
CA GLY A 151 -14.77 -6.93 9.50
C GLY A 151 -13.93 -5.66 9.37
N TYR A 152 -13.93 -4.78 10.39
CA TYR A 152 -13.28 -3.47 10.34
C TYR A 152 -12.43 -3.20 11.59
N PRO A 153 -11.36 -2.38 11.52
CA PRO A 153 -10.68 -1.88 12.71
C PRO A 153 -11.65 -1.03 13.58
N PRO A 154 -11.37 -0.79 14.88
CA PRO A 154 -10.14 -1.15 15.60
C PRO A 154 -10.11 -2.63 15.97
N LEU A 155 -8.89 -3.16 16.17
CA LEU A 155 -8.67 -4.57 16.49
C LEU A 155 -7.94 -4.73 17.83
N LEU A 156 -8.31 -5.76 18.59
CA LEU A 156 -7.50 -6.31 19.67
C LEU A 156 -6.94 -7.65 19.21
N ILE A 157 -5.61 -7.76 19.21
CA ILE A 157 -4.88 -8.93 18.73
C ILE A 157 -4.17 -9.55 19.92
N LYS A 158 -4.47 -10.79 20.23
CA LYS A 158 -3.66 -11.64 21.08
C LYS A 158 -2.86 -12.53 20.15
N GLY A 159 -1.57 -12.31 20.08
CA GLY A 159 -0.69 -13.00 19.17
C GLY A 159 -0.62 -14.50 19.46
N LEU A 160 -0.39 -15.28 18.43
CA LEU A 160 -0.42 -16.75 18.51
C LEU A 160 0.55 -17.30 19.57
N CYS A 161 1.75 -16.72 19.68
CA CYS A 161 2.72 -17.12 20.74
C CYS A 161 2.19 -16.87 22.14
N GLN A 162 1.45 -15.79 22.36
CA GLN A 162 0.79 -15.49 23.65
C GLN A 162 -0.32 -16.51 23.94
N VAL A 163 -1.16 -16.81 22.96
CA VAL A 163 -2.24 -17.81 23.09
C VAL A 163 -1.65 -19.17 23.50
N LEU A 164 -0.58 -19.60 22.84
CA LEU A 164 0.09 -20.86 23.15
C LEU A 164 0.72 -20.88 24.57
N ARG A 165 1.23 -19.75 25.05
CA ARG A 165 1.82 -19.63 26.40
C ARG A 165 0.75 -19.77 27.49
N GLU A 166 -0.38 -19.11 27.34
CA GLU A 166 -1.49 -19.17 28.31
C GLU A 166 -2.11 -20.56 28.39
N HIS A 167 -2.26 -21.27 27.29
CA HIS A 167 -2.74 -22.64 27.30
C HIS A 167 -1.85 -23.60 28.03
N LYS A 168 -0.54 -23.33 28.15
CA LYS A 168 0.39 -24.16 28.95
C LYS A 168 0.25 -23.96 30.45
N SER A 169 -0.04 -22.73 30.90
CA SER A 169 -0.22 -22.43 32.31
C SER A 169 -1.56 -22.95 32.89
N GLY A 170 -2.52 -23.30 32.02
CA GLY A 170 -3.86 -23.78 32.37
C GLY A 170 -4.12 -25.27 32.18
N VAL A 171 -3.10 -26.11 32.04
CA VAL A 171 -3.20 -27.54 31.71
C VAL A 171 -3.96 -28.34 32.79
N GLY A 172 -5.26 -28.41 32.67
CA GLY A 172 -6.12 -29.32 33.44
C GLY A 172 -7.45 -29.64 32.77
N SER A 173 -8.04 -28.75 31.99
CA SER A 173 -9.45 -28.95 31.60
C SER A 173 -9.89 -28.54 30.18
N PHE A 174 -9.01 -28.02 29.33
CA PHE A 174 -9.46 -27.38 28.08
C PHE A 174 -9.14 -28.12 26.75
N VAL A 175 -8.45 -29.25 26.81
CA VAL A 175 -8.04 -30.01 25.59
C VAL A 175 -9.21 -30.72 24.93
N SER A 176 -10.38 -30.80 25.54
CA SER A 176 -11.51 -31.62 25.04
C SER A 176 -12.54 -30.87 24.19
N SER A 177 -12.43 -29.56 23.98
CA SER A 177 -13.47 -28.77 23.30
C SER A 177 -13.04 -27.96 22.06
N MET A 178 -11.79 -27.98 21.67
CA MET A 178 -11.36 -27.34 20.42
C MET A 178 -11.33 -28.32 19.26
N SER A 179 -11.99 -27.98 18.16
CA SER A 179 -11.84 -28.66 16.88
C SER A 179 -10.41 -28.43 16.36
N PHE A 180 -9.59 -29.45 16.43
CA PHE A 180 -8.13 -29.50 16.29
C PHE A 180 -7.55 -29.10 14.92
N GLY A 181 -8.29 -28.50 13.99
CA GLY A 181 -7.76 -28.19 12.67
C GLY A 181 -6.63 -27.16 12.62
N ALA A 182 -6.70 -26.12 13.43
CA ALA A 182 -5.76 -24.99 13.34
C ALA A 182 -4.70 -24.96 14.46
N ALA A 183 -5.08 -25.29 15.70
CA ALA A 183 -4.17 -25.21 16.85
C ALA A 183 -3.08 -26.29 16.87
N ALA A 184 -3.34 -27.49 16.33
CA ALA A 184 -2.37 -28.58 16.25
C ALA A 184 -1.19 -28.28 15.33
N ALA A 185 -1.35 -27.36 14.40
CA ALA A 185 -0.34 -27.05 13.39
C ALA A 185 0.79 -26.14 13.87
N VAL A 186 0.69 -25.51 15.02
CA VAL A 186 1.59 -24.46 15.48
C VAL A 186 2.53 -24.90 16.60
N GLY A 187 2.43 -26.12 17.06
CA GLY A 187 3.09 -26.62 18.27
C GLY A 187 4.54 -27.14 18.13
N SER A 188 5.27 -26.91 17.02
CA SER A 188 6.65 -27.33 16.91
C SER A 188 7.64 -26.23 17.32
N PRO A 189 8.62 -26.49 18.21
CA PRO A 189 9.65 -25.52 18.59
C PRO A 189 10.54 -25.06 17.42
N LYS A 190 10.57 -25.82 16.32
CA LYS A 190 11.27 -25.44 15.06
C LYS A 190 10.52 -24.34 14.28
N ILE A 191 9.30 -24.00 14.66
CA ILE A 191 8.46 -23.00 14.00
C ILE A 191 8.90 -21.58 14.34
N PHE A 192 9.47 -21.40 15.53
CA PHE A 192 9.91 -20.11 16.00
C PHE A 192 11.42 -20.22 16.31
N PRO A 193 12.31 -19.93 15.37
CA PRO A 193 13.75 -19.89 15.64
C PRO A 193 14.11 -18.85 16.72
N TYR A 194 13.07 -18.26 17.27
CA TYR A 194 13.05 -17.15 18.15
C TYR A 194 13.23 -17.49 19.59
N LYS A 195 14.33 -17.64 20.04
CA LYS A 195 14.77 -17.86 21.41
C LYS A 195 15.01 -19.33 21.73
N ALA A 196 16.28 -19.65 21.78
CA ALA A 196 16.78 -20.79 22.55
C ALA A 196 16.15 -20.85 23.97
N LYS A 197 15.74 -19.71 24.55
CA LYS A 197 15.06 -19.61 25.85
C LYS A 197 13.62 -20.12 25.79
N PHE A 198 12.84 -19.78 24.78
CA PHE A 198 11.47 -20.28 24.60
C PHE A 198 11.46 -21.78 24.25
N ALA A 199 12.42 -22.23 23.41
CA ALA A 199 12.61 -23.65 23.12
C ALA A 199 13.09 -24.44 24.35
N ALA A 200 13.89 -23.84 25.24
CA ALA A 200 14.34 -24.47 26.49
C ALA A 200 13.20 -24.58 27.52
N GLU A 201 12.33 -23.58 27.60
CA GLU A 201 11.13 -23.63 28.44
C GLU A 201 10.10 -24.65 27.95
N LEU A 202 10.06 -24.89 26.61
CA LEU A 202 9.26 -25.94 25.99
C LEU A 202 9.88 -27.33 26.16
N SER A 203 11.21 -27.45 26.25
CA SER A 203 11.91 -28.73 26.36
C SER A 203 11.76 -29.41 27.74
N GLY A 204 11.30 -28.72 28.76
CA GLY A 204 11.01 -29.26 30.08
C GLY A 204 9.87 -30.29 30.14
N SER A 205 9.13 -30.50 29.04
CA SER A 205 8.09 -31.54 28.92
C SER A 205 8.21 -32.31 27.61
N SER A 206 9.22 -33.19 27.53
CA SER A 206 9.47 -34.05 26.35
C SER A 206 8.22 -34.88 25.93
N ASP A 207 7.34 -35.18 26.86
CA ASP A 207 6.14 -36.00 26.66
C ASP A 207 4.99 -35.25 25.94
N PHE A 208 4.96 -33.91 26.01
CA PHE A 208 3.91 -33.12 25.35
C PHE A 208 4.22 -32.90 23.86
N ILE A 209 5.50 -32.72 23.53
CA ILE A 209 5.95 -32.50 22.14
C ILE A 209 5.82 -33.80 21.31
N SER A 210 6.06 -34.96 21.92
CA SER A 210 5.92 -36.26 21.24
C SER A 210 4.45 -36.68 20.99
N ARG A 211 3.49 -36.08 21.69
CA ARG A 211 2.05 -36.33 21.53
C ARG A 211 1.34 -35.34 20.59
N LEU A 212 2.00 -34.25 20.22
CA LEU A 212 1.56 -33.37 19.15
C LEU A 212 1.95 -33.99 17.81
N GLU A 213 1.27 -35.05 17.41
CA GLU A 213 1.24 -35.47 16.01
C GLU A 213 0.67 -34.27 15.21
N LEU A 214 1.56 -33.48 14.60
CA LEU A 214 1.20 -32.38 13.73
C LEU A 214 0.72 -32.96 12.40
N PRO A 215 -0.59 -33.02 12.15
CA PRO A 215 -1.09 -33.72 10.97
C PRO A 215 -0.87 -32.95 9.65
N CYS A 216 -0.20 -31.79 9.69
CA CYS A 216 -0.05 -30.99 8.46
C CYS A 216 1.27 -30.23 8.40
N GLU A 217 2.18 -30.67 7.53
CA GLU A 217 3.40 -29.94 7.16
C GLU A 217 3.12 -28.64 6.39
N VAL A 218 1.87 -28.40 6.00
CA VAL A 218 1.44 -27.30 5.13
C VAL A 218 0.30 -26.52 5.78
N ALA A 219 0.49 -25.21 5.94
CA ALA A 219 -0.59 -24.27 6.25
C ALA A 219 -1.30 -23.87 4.96
N LYS A 220 -2.53 -24.32 4.77
CA LYS A 220 -3.32 -24.00 3.60
C LYS A 220 -4.40 -22.98 3.98
N LEU A 221 -4.39 -21.84 3.29
CA LEU A 221 -5.35 -20.76 3.49
C LEU A 221 -6.05 -20.42 2.17
N GLU A 222 -7.34 -20.15 2.23
CA GLU A 222 -8.11 -19.61 1.13
C GLU A 222 -8.35 -18.12 1.36
N VAL A 223 -8.03 -17.27 0.38
CA VAL A 223 -8.14 -15.82 0.48
C VAL A 223 -8.87 -15.26 -0.75
N ALA A 224 -9.89 -14.43 -0.51
CA ALA A 224 -10.60 -13.75 -1.61
C ALA A 224 -9.67 -12.77 -2.33
N GLY A 225 -9.52 -12.94 -3.64
CA GLY A 225 -8.66 -12.11 -4.50
C GLY A 225 -9.29 -10.79 -4.93
N ASN A 226 -10.60 -10.69 -4.88
CA ASN A 226 -11.38 -9.60 -5.47
C ASN A 226 -11.62 -8.39 -4.55
N THR A 227 -11.11 -8.39 -3.31
CA THR A 227 -11.32 -7.29 -2.36
C THR A 227 -10.10 -6.37 -2.28
N SER A 228 -8.91 -6.94 -2.02
CA SER A 228 -7.66 -6.17 -1.91
C SER A 228 -6.43 -7.08 -1.97
N SER A 229 -5.49 -6.76 -2.85
CA SER A 229 -4.16 -7.41 -2.90
C SER A 229 -3.33 -7.20 -1.62
N GLN A 230 -3.69 -6.23 -0.77
CA GLN A 230 -3.00 -5.98 0.49
C GLN A 230 -3.10 -7.16 1.47
N PHE A 231 -4.20 -7.93 1.43
CA PHE A 231 -4.37 -9.09 2.31
C PHE A 231 -3.39 -10.21 1.95
N ILE A 232 -3.29 -10.52 0.66
CA ILE A 232 -2.32 -11.50 0.16
C ILE A 232 -0.90 -11.02 0.45
N SER A 233 -0.58 -9.76 0.14
CA SER A 233 0.73 -9.16 0.44
C SER A 233 1.10 -9.28 1.93
N ALA A 234 0.17 -8.99 2.85
CA ALA A 234 0.40 -9.09 4.28
C ALA A 234 0.70 -10.53 4.73
N LEU A 235 -0.04 -11.51 4.22
CA LEU A 235 0.17 -12.93 4.52
C LEU A 235 1.49 -13.44 3.92
N LEU A 236 1.87 -12.99 2.72
CA LEU A 236 3.15 -13.36 2.12
C LEU A 236 4.33 -12.82 2.92
N MET A 237 4.26 -11.59 3.44
CA MET A 237 5.33 -10.98 4.23
C MET A 237 5.65 -11.75 5.52
N ILE A 238 4.67 -12.45 6.09
CA ILE A 238 4.84 -13.30 7.28
C ILE A 238 5.00 -14.77 6.93
N GLY A 239 4.80 -15.16 5.67
CA GLY A 239 4.70 -16.55 5.25
C GLY A 239 5.89 -17.41 5.62
N SER A 240 7.12 -16.88 5.53
CA SER A 240 8.34 -17.59 5.92
C SER A 240 8.50 -17.76 7.44
N LEU A 241 7.79 -16.95 8.24
CA LEU A 241 7.87 -16.95 9.71
C LEU A 241 6.83 -17.86 10.37
N ILE A 242 5.91 -18.45 9.59
CA ILE A 242 4.87 -19.39 10.10
C ILE A 242 5.50 -20.73 10.55
N GLY A 243 6.74 -21.01 10.10
CA GLY A 243 7.50 -22.20 10.47
C GLY A 243 7.13 -23.49 9.75
N ARG A 244 6.17 -23.42 8.85
CA ARG A 244 5.75 -24.49 7.94
C ARG A 244 5.43 -23.90 6.58
N LYS A 245 5.37 -24.72 5.55
CA LYS A 245 5.02 -24.27 4.20
C LYS A 245 3.64 -23.62 4.22
N LEU A 246 3.56 -22.34 3.80
CA LEU A 246 2.31 -21.65 3.56
C LEU A 246 1.88 -21.86 2.12
N VAL A 247 0.62 -22.23 1.90
CA VAL A 247 -0.04 -22.24 0.61
C VAL A 247 -1.27 -21.34 0.70
N LEU A 248 -1.23 -20.23 -0.03
CA LEU A 248 -2.36 -19.29 -0.17
C LEU A 248 -3.09 -19.62 -1.46
N GLU A 249 -4.32 -20.10 -1.39
CA GLU A 249 -5.19 -20.26 -2.54
C GLU A 249 -6.04 -19.01 -2.73
N VAL A 250 -6.01 -18.45 -3.93
CA VAL A 250 -6.77 -17.25 -4.28
C VAL A 250 -8.15 -17.67 -4.79
N LYS A 251 -9.19 -17.22 -4.13
CA LYS A 251 -10.57 -17.43 -4.57
C LYS A 251 -11.04 -16.28 -5.46
N GLY A 252 -11.51 -16.60 -6.64
CA GLY A 252 -11.87 -15.62 -7.66
C GLY A 252 -10.64 -15.02 -8.36
N GLU A 253 -10.84 -13.92 -9.03
CA GLU A 253 -9.76 -13.21 -9.72
C GLU A 253 -8.99 -12.31 -8.75
N LEU A 254 -7.65 -12.37 -8.81
CA LEU A 254 -6.80 -11.46 -8.04
C LEU A 254 -6.76 -10.09 -8.71
N ILE A 255 -7.20 -9.07 -7.97
CA ILE A 255 -7.09 -7.68 -8.41
C ILE A 255 -5.74 -7.08 -8.00
N SER A 256 -5.29 -6.07 -8.76
CA SER A 256 -4.06 -5.31 -8.44
C SER A 256 -2.83 -6.22 -8.29
N LYS A 257 -2.66 -7.17 -9.19
CA LYS A 257 -1.56 -8.16 -9.24
C LYS A 257 -0.17 -7.55 -9.06
N PRO A 258 0.16 -6.39 -9.66
CA PRO A 258 1.49 -5.79 -9.53
C PRO A 258 1.92 -5.49 -8.09
N TYR A 259 0.97 -5.18 -7.17
CA TYR A 259 1.33 -4.95 -5.76
C TYR A 259 1.71 -6.25 -5.02
N VAL A 260 1.21 -7.40 -5.48
CA VAL A 260 1.66 -8.71 -4.98
C VAL A 260 3.05 -9.03 -5.53
N ASN A 261 3.29 -8.79 -6.82
CA ASN A 261 4.60 -8.95 -7.45
C ASN A 261 5.67 -8.08 -6.75
N LEU A 262 5.35 -6.80 -6.50
CA LEU A 262 6.20 -5.90 -5.73
C LEU A 262 6.57 -6.49 -4.36
N THR A 263 5.61 -7.10 -3.68
CA THR A 263 5.85 -7.77 -2.39
C THR A 263 6.75 -8.99 -2.55
N CYS A 264 6.55 -9.81 -3.57
CA CYS A 264 7.39 -10.98 -3.86
C CYS A 264 8.83 -10.58 -4.20
N GLU A 265 9.02 -9.54 -5.02
CA GLU A 265 10.35 -9.05 -5.37
C GLU A 265 11.08 -8.44 -4.17
N LEU A 266 10.35 -7.74 -3.30
CA LEU A 266 10.93 -7.21 -2.07
C LEU A 266 11.31 -8.35 -1.11
N LEU A 267 10.46 -9.36 -0.91
CA LEU A 267 10.76 -10.55 -0.11
C LEU A 267 12.02 -11.26 -0.61
N LYS A 268 12.19 -11.37 -1.93
CA LYS A 268 13.39 -11.93 -2.54
C LYS A 268 14.64 -11.14 -2.17
N ARG A 269 14.57 -9.80 -2.07
CA ARG A 269 15.68 -8.97 -1.59
C ARG A 269 16.06 -9.27 -0.13
N PHE A 270 15.09 -9.69 0.68
CA PHE A 270 15.27 -10.11 2.07
C PHE A 270 15.46 -11.63 2.22
N GLY A 271 15.83 -12.34 1.14
CA GLY A 271 16.20 -13.75 1.16
C GLY A 271 15.03 -14.74 1.14
N VAL A 272 13.79 -14.29 0.97
CA VAL A 272 12.60 -15.14 0.95
C VAL A 272 12.04 -15.28 -0.47
N LEU A 273 11.96 -16.53 -0.93
CA LEU A 273 11.38 -16.86 -2.24
C LEU A 273 9.91 -17.26 -2.11
N VAL A 274 9.10 -16.64 -2.94
CA VAL A 274 7.68 -16.93 -3.09
C VAL A 274 7.48 -17.59 -4.45
N LYS A 275 6.87 -18.76 -4.48
CA LYS A 275 6.41 -19.37 -5.74
C LYS A 275 5.02 -18.86 -6.06
N ASN A 276 4.87 -18.21 -7.20
CA ASN A 276 3.60 -17.74 -7.74
C ASN A 276 3.13 -18.74 -8.81
N ASN A 277 1.96 -19.34 -8.61
CA ASN A 277 1.32 -20.25 -9.56
C ASN A 277 0.19 -19.50 -10.27
N ASP A 278 0.56 -18.64 -11.23
CA ASP A 278 -0.36 -17.85 -12.08
C ASP A 278 -1.43 -17.08 -11.29
N TYR A 279 -1.03 -16.53 -10.14
CA TYR A 279 -1.90 -15.79 -9.21
C TYR A 279 -3.11 -16.58 -8.67
N GLN A 280 -3.20 -17.87 -8.94
CA GLN A 280 -4.21 -18.76 -8.38
C GLN A 280 -3.79 -19.29 -7.02
N SER A 281 -2.49 -19.45 -6.80
CA SER A 281 -1.93 -19.75 -5.49
C SER A 281 -0.50 -19.24 -5.33
N PHE A 282 -0.12 -19.04 -4.07
CA PHE A 282 1.25 -18.67 -3.69
C PHE A 282 1.77 -19.66 -2.65
N GLU A 283 3.04 -20.04 -2.79
CA GLU A 283 3.70 -20.96 -1.86
C GLU A 283 4.92 -20.28 -1.24
N VAL A 284 5.01 -20.32 0.09
CA VAL A 284 6.16 -19.80 0.85
C VAL A 284 6.65 -20.91 1.80
N CYS A 285 7.87 -21.35 1.64
CA CYS A 285 8.51 -22.27 2.60
C CYS A 285 9.07 -21.48 3.78
N PRO A 286 9.29 -22.11 4.95
CA PRO A 286 10.05 -21.51 6.03
C PRO A 286 11.45 -21.09 5.55
N GLN A 287 11.77 -19.82 5.72
CA GLN A 287 13.04 -19.21 5.34
C GLN A 287 13.37 -18.12 6.34
N HIS A 288 14.67 -17.86 6.56
CA HIS A 288 15.10 -16.74 7.38
C HIS A 288 15.03 -15.44 6.58
N LEU A 289 14.35 -14.44 7.14
CA LEU A 289 14.45 -13.08 6.66
C LEU A 289 15.82 -12.52 7.00
N GLN A 290 16.58 -12.14 5.99
CA GLN A 290 17.94 -11.60 6.13
C GLN A 290 18.01 -10.18 5.59
N SER A 291 18.70 -9.33 6.33
CA SER A 291 18.97 -7.97 5.86
C SER A 291 19.81 -8.01 4.57
N PRO A 292 19.42 -7.26 3.53
CA PRO A 292 20.28 -7.06 2.35
C PRO A 292 21.47 -6.11 2.61
N GLY A 293 21.67 -5.67 3.87
CA GLY A 293 22.64 -4.64 4.24
C GLY A 293 22.16 -3.22 3.87
N SER A 294 21.76 -3.01 2.62
CA SER A 294 21.20 -1.74 2.15
C SER A 294 20.08 -1.97 1.13
N TYR A 295 19.10 -1.09 1.15
CA TYR A 295 18.03 -1.09 0.17
C TYR A 295 17.66 0.35 -0.22
N LEU A 296 17.76 0.65 -1.52
CA LEU A 296 17.30 1.91 -2.10
C LEU A 296 15.82 1.77 -2.45
N VAL A 297 14.97 2.58 -1.81
CA VAL A 297 13.55 2.67 -2.14
C VAL A 297 13.40 3.41 -3.46
N GLU A 298 12.83 2.77 -4.47
CA GLU A 298 12.54 3.42 -5.74
C GLU A 298 11.63 4.63 -5.55
N GLY A 299 11.77 5.63 -6.43
CA GLY A 299 10.84 6.75 -6.52
C GLY A 299 9.41 6.30 -6.77
N ASP A 300 8.44 7.02 -6.23
CA ASP A 300 7.02 6.62 -6.31
C ASP A 300 6.48 6.76 -7.74
N ALA A 301 6.30 5.63 -8.42
CA ALA A 301 5.76 5.60 -9.78
C ALA A 301 4.32 6.14 -9.85
N SER A 302 3.51 5.95 -8.80
CA SER A 302 2.18 6.58 -8.73
C SER A 302 2.31 8.12 -8.65
N GLY A 303 3.25 8.62 -7.83
CA GLY A 303 3.52 10.05 -7.70
C GLY A 303 4.06 10.68 -8.99
N ALA A 304 4.76 9.89 -9.81
CA ALA A 304 5.27 10.33 -11.11
C ALA A 304 4.15 10.66 -12.11
N THR A 305 3.01 9.96 -12.03
CA THR A 305 1.94 10.05 -13.04
C THR A 305 1.45 11.47 -13.27
N TYR A 306 1.40 12.30 -12.23
CA TYR A 306 0.93 13.69 -12.31
C TYR A 306 1.87 14.56 -13.17
N PHE A 307 3.17 14.44 -12.97
CA PHE A 307 4.17 15.19 -13.73
C PHE A 307 4.25 14.71 -15.18
N LEU A 308 4.17 13.37 -15.38
CA LEU A 308 4.19 12.76 -16.70
C LEU A 308 2.91 13.09 -17.49
N ALA A 309 1.75 13.13 -16.83
CA ALA A 309 0.51 13.58 -17.43
C ALA A 309 0.56 15.07 -17.80
N ALA A 310 1.06 15.93 -16.90
CA ALA A 310 1.25 17.34 -17.21
C ALA A 310 2.15 17.54 -18.44
N ALA A 311 3.25 16.79 -18.53
CA ALA A 311 4.15 16.80 -19.67
C ALA A 311 3.47 16.33 -20.96
N ALA A 312 2.68 15.26 -20.91
CA ALA A 312 1.91 14.76 -22.05
C ALA A 312 0.90 15.80 -22.56
N ILE A 313 0.29 16.57 -21.65
CA ILE A 313 -0.68 17.62 -21.97
C ILE A 313 0.04 18.83 -22.60
N ALA A 314 1.05 19.39 -21.93
CA ALA A 314 1.61 20.67 -22.34
C ALA A 314 3.08 20.82 -21.95
N GLY A 315 3.99 20.12 -22.61
CA GLY A 315 5.41 20.37 -22.39
C GLY A 315 6.29 19.13 -22.41
N GLU A 316 7.28 19.11 -21.52
CA GLU A 316 8.23 18.02 -21.40
C GLU A 316 8.73 17.95 -19.96
N VAL A 317 8.66 16.79 -19.33
CA VAL A 317 9.23 16.55 -18.00
C VAL A 317 9.97 15.23 -17.97
N LYS A 318 11.14 15.22 -17.34
CA LYS A 318 11.89 14.04 -16.96
C LYS A 318 11.67 13.78 -15.47
N VAL A 319 11.23 12.60 -15.11
CA VAL A 319 11.20 12.14 -13.70
C VAL A 319 12.33 11.15 -13.46
N THR A 320 12.99 11.25 -12.30
CA THR A 320 14.10 10.38 -11.91
C THR A 320 13.79 9.64 -10.60
N GLY A 321 14.47 8.53 -10.37
CA GLY A 321 14.30 7.68 -9.19
C GLY A 321 13.59 6.35 -9.47
N PHE A 322 13.10 6.14 -10.69
CA PHE A 322 12.68 4.85 -11.23
C PHE A 322 12.78 4.88 -12.76
N GLY A 323 12.79 3.72 -13.42
CA GLY A 323 12.93 3.61 -14.87
C GLY A 323 12.34 2.33 -15.42
N SER A 324 12.94 1.85 -16.52
CA SER A 324 12.49 0.65 -17.25
C SER A 324 12.41 -0.62 -16.41
N ASP A 325 13.25 -0.72 -15.37
CA ASP A 325 13.42 -1.92 -14.54
C ASP A 325 12.64 -1.83 -13.22
N SER A 326 11.74 -0.85 -13.10
CA SER A 326 10.94 -0.65 -11.89
C SER A 326 10.05 -1.85 -11.61
N ILE A 327 10.02 -2.27 -10.34
CA ILE A 327 9.13 -3.33 -9.86
C ILE A 327 7.72 -2.82 -9.56
N GLN A 328 7.47 -1.52 -9.68
CA GLN A 328 6.16 -0.91 -9.43
C GLN A 328 5.27 -1.00 -10.65
N GLY A 329 4.07 -1.58 -10.50
CA GLY A 329 3.11 -1.70 -11.61
C GLY A 329 2.71 -0.37 -12.23
N ASP A 330 2.62 0.69 -11.41
CA ASP A 330 2.25 2.03 -11.86
C ASP A 330 3.27 2.66 -12.82
N ALA A 331 4.49 2.10 -12.93
CA ALA A 331 5.46 2.49 -13.96
C ALA A 331 4.95 2.22 -15.38
N LEU A 332 4.00 1.30 -15.58
CA LEU A 332 3.37 1.02 -16.87
C LEU A 332 2.40 2.12 -17.31
N PHE A 333 2.07 3.09 -16.44
CA PHE A 333 1.22 4.23 -16.80
C PHE A 333 1.76 5.01 -18.01
N VAL A 334 3.06 5.03 -18.22
CA VAL A 334 3.69 5.70 -19.37
C VAL A 334 3.34 5.04 -20.71
N ASP A 335 3.02 3.76 -20.71
CA ASP A 335 2.58 3.06 -21.92
C ASP A 335 1.15 3.50 -22.28
N VAL A 336 0.31 3.77 -21.28
CA VAL A 336 -1.01 4.39 -21.49
C VAL A 336 -0.87 5.80 -22.07
N LEU A 337 0.05 6.62 -21.54
CA LEU A 337 0.32 7.95 -22.11
C LEU A 337 0.80 7.87 -23.57
N LYS A 338 1.65 6.89 -23.89
CA LYS A 338 2.10 6.63 -25.27
C LYS A 338 0.93 6.25 -26.18
N ASP A 339 0.04 5.38 -25.71
CA ASP A 339 -1.16 4.99 -26.46
C ASP A 339 -2.12 6.17 -26.63
N MET A 340 -2.17 7.10 -25.68
CA MET A 340 -2.92 8.36 -25.83
C MET A 340 -2.27 9.33 -26.84
N GLY A 341 -1.03 9.11 -27.22
CA GLY A 341 -0.31 9.89 -28.23
C GLY A 341 0.86 10.72 -27.69
N ALA A 342 1.24 10.61 -26.42
CA ALA A 342 2.42 11.27 -25.88
C ALA A 342 3.72 10.62 -26.40
N ILE A 343 4.81 11.37 -26.37
CA ILE A 343 6.15 10.89 -26.69
C ILE A 343 6.81 10.45 -25.40
N VAL A 344 7.26 9.18 -25.32
CA VAL A 344 7.82 8.56 -24.13
C VAL A 344 9.23 8.05 -24.38
N GLU A 345 10.16 8.40 -23.50
CA GLU A 345 11.51 7.87 -23.42
C GLU A 345 11.72 7.21 -22.06
N LYS A 346 12.25 5.98 -22.05
CA LYS A 346 12.52 5.21 -20.82
C LYS A 346 14.02 4.96 -20.69
N GLY A 347 14.62 5.40 -19.59
CA GLY A 347 15.97 5.03 -19.17
C GLY A 347 15.95 4.04 -18.01
N SER A 348 17.11 3.65 -17.52
CA SER A 348 17.23 2.71 -16.39
C SER A 348 16.77 3.31 -15.06
N ASP A 349 16.90 4.62 -14.87
CA ASP A 349 16.58 5.36 -13.65
C ASP A 349 15.70 6.58 -13.85
N TYR A 350 15.18 6.77 -15.06
CA TYR A 350 14.31 7.89 -15.42
C TYR A 350 13.25 7.52 -16.44
N ILE A 351 12.19 8.31 -16.44
CA ILE A 351 11.18 8.35 -17.49
C ILE A 351 11.05 9.82 -17.94
N LYS A 352 11.02 10.04 -19.25
CA LYS A 352 10.78 11.35 -19.85
C LYS A 352 9.55 11.28 -20.74
N VAL A 353 8.64 12.25 -20.56
CA VAL A 353 7.44 12.39 -21.40
C VAL A 353 7.43 13.77 -22.01
N SER A 354 7.03 13.83 -23.27
CA SER A 354 6.85 15.06 -24.01
C SER A 354 5.50 15.09 -24.70
N SER A 355 4.89 16.26 -24.80
CA SER A 355 3.65 16.46 -25.54
C SER A 355 3.86 16.33 -27.05
N SER A 356 2.94 15.65 -27.71
CA SER A 356 2.83 15.64 -29.17
C SER A 356 1.90 16.74 -29.72
N GLY A 357 1.27 17.51 -28.82
CA GLY A 357 0.26 18.51 -29.15
C GLY A 357 -1.16 17.97 -29.33
N LYS A 358 -1.35 16.64 -29.35
CA LYS A 358 -2.67 16.01 -29.51
C LYS A 358 -2.75 14.71 -28.71
N LEU A 359 -3.67 14.69 -27.74
CA LEU A 359 -3.98 13.48 -27.01
C LEU A 359 -5.36 12.95 -27.43
N ARG A 360 -5.49 11.62 -27.48
CA ARG A 360 -6.77 10.93 -27.65
C ARG A 360 -7.19 10.28 -26.33
N GLY A 361 -8.50 10.15 -26.13
CA GLY A 361 -9.03 9.36 -25.03
C GLY A 361 -8.77 7.87 -25.23
N VAL A 362 -8.96 7.11 -24.17
CA VAL A 362 -8.77 5.65 -24.11
C VAL A 362 -9.96 4.99 -23.44
N ASP A 363 -10.24 3.74 -23.82
CA ASP A 363 -11.10 2.81 -23.11
C ASP A 363 -10.20 1.70 -22.57
N ILE A 364 -9.97 1.67 -21.25
CA ILE A 364 -8.88 0.88 -20.67
C ILE A 364 -9.25 0.23 -19.35
N ASP A 365 -8.80 -1.00 -19.21
CA ASP A 365 -8.78 -1.73 -17.92
C ASP A 365 -7.59 -1.26 -17.07
N MET A 366 -7.88 -0.72 -15.89
CA MET A 366 -6.88 -0.20 -14.95
C MET A 366 -6.81 -0.99 -13.63
N ASN A 367 -7.28 -2.23 -13.64
CA ASN A 367 -7.23 -3.10 -12.47
C ASN A 367 -5.81 -3.28 -11.90
N ASP A 368 -4.81 -3.30 -12.77
CA ASP A 368 -3.41 -3.48 -12.40
C ASP A 368 -2.71 -2.19 -11.95
N MET A 369 -3.30 -1.02 -12.26
CA MET A 369 -2.77 0.30 -11.91
C MET A 369 -3.83 1.22 -11.31
N PRO A 370 -4.62 0.79 -10.30
CA PRO A 370 -5.78 1.53 -9.84
C PRO A 370 -5.42 2.89 -9.23
N ASP A 371 -4.22 3.05 -8.70
CA ASP A 371 -3.77 4.31 -8.12
C ASP A 371 -3.32 5.31 -9.20
N ALA A 372 -2.63 4.86 -10.24
CA ALA A 372 -2.23 5.65 -11.41
C ALA A 372 -3.44 6.07 -12.26
N ALA A 373 -4.46 5.22 -12.33
CA ALA A 373 -5.67 5.43 -13.11
C ALA A 373 -6.40 6.75 -12.81
N MET A 374 -6.31 7.24 -11.58
CA MET A 374 -6.94 8.50 -11.17
C MET A 374 -6.42 9.69 -11.97
N THR A 375 -5.16 9.66 -12.38
CA THR A 375 -4.53 10.71 -13.19
C THR A 375 -5.18 10.86 -14.58
N LEU A 376 -5.76 9.78 -15.12
CA LEU A 376 -6.46 9.83 -16.41
C LEU A 376 -7.75 10.66 -16.36
N VAL A 377 -8.38 10.77 -15.19
CA VAL A 377 -9.68 11.47 -15.05
C VAL A 377 -9.57 12.94 -15.50
N PRO A 378 -8.71 13.78 -14.90
CA PRO A 378 -8.58 15.17 -15.33
C PRO A 378 -7.97 15.31 -16.73
N MET A 379 -7.21 14.30 -17.20
CA MET A 379 -6.67 14.31 -18.58
C MET A 379 -7.77 14.32 -19.65
N ALA A 380 -8.99 13.90 -19.33
CA ALA A 380 -10.14 13.96 -20.26
C ALA A 380 -10.39 15.38 -20.78
N MET A 381 -10.04 16.42 -20.01
CA MET A 381 -10.14 17.83 -20.44
C MET A 381 -9.22 18.17 -21.62
N PHE A 382 -8.22 17.35 -21.90
CA PHE A 382 -7.15 17.59 -22.88
C PHE A 382 -7.12 16.56 -23.99
N THR A 383 -8.12 15.68 -24.06
CA THR A 383 -8.21 14.64 -25.08
C THR A 383 -9.28 14.94 -26.14
N SER A 384 -9.10 14.44 -27.34
CA SER A 384 -10.03 14.62 -28.47
C SER A 384 -11.24 13.66 -28.44
N SER A 385 -11.29 12.74 -27.49
CA SER A 385 -12.35 11.74 -27.32
C SER A 385 -12.48 11.34 -25.85
N PRO A 386 -13.62 10.75 -25.44
CA PRO A 386 -13.83 10.37 -24.02
C PRO A 386 -12.76 9.43 -23.48
N ILE A 387 -12.54 9.50 -22.16
CA ILE A 387 -11.79 8.52 -21.40
C ILE A 387 -12.76 7.60 -20.66
N ILE A 388 -12.52 6.28 -20.77
CA ILE A 388 -13.26 5.25 -20.05
C ILE A 388 -12.26 4.42 -19.27
N ILE A 389 -12.42 4.37 -17.96
CA ILE A 389 -11.58 3.61 -17.04
C ILE A 389 -12.42 2.49 -16.45
N ARG A 390 -11.98 1.23 -16.59
CA ARG A 390 -12.71 0.03 -16.19
C ARG A 390 -11.98 -0.74 -15.10
N ASN A 391 -12.74 -1.63 -14.43
CA ASN A 391 -12.25 -2.56 -13.39
C ASN A 391 -11.58 -1.85 -12.22
N ILE A 392 -12.17 -0.72 -11.79
CA ILE A 392 -11.70 0.12 -10.68
C ILE A 392 -12.64 0.05 -9.45
N GLU A 393 -13.35 -1.05 -9.23
CA GLU A 393 -14.23 -1.23 -8.07
C GLU A 393 -13.50 -0.96 -6.75
N SER A 394 -12.21 -1.31 -6.68
CA SER A 394 -11.38 -1.07 -5.50
C SER A 394 -11.32 0.41 -5.07
N TRP A 395 -11.64 1.36 -5.95
CA TRP A 395 -11.69 2.80 -5.64
C TRP A 395 -12.78 3.15 -4.61
N ARG A 396 -13.85 2.34 -4.52
CA ARG A 396 -14.95 2.57 -3.58
C ARG A 396 -14.55 2.46 -2.11
N VAL A 397 -13.48 1.70 -1.82
CA VAL A 397 -13.03 1.37 -0.45
C VAL A 397 -11.64 1.90 -0.11
N LYS A 398 -11.15 2.88 -0.87
CA LYS A 398 -9.87 3.56 -0.63
C LYS A 398 -10.02 4.70 0.41
N GLU A 399 -9.17 5.71 0.33
CA GLU A 399 -9.18 6.91 1.19
C GLU A 399 -10.54 7.63 1.17
N THR A 400 -11.19 7.64 0.02
CA THR A 400 -12.59 8.04 -0.18
C THR A 400 -13.24 7.07 -1.18
N ASP A 401 -14.54 7.24 -1.49
CA ASP A 401 -15.12 6.67 -2.72
C ASP A 401 -14.62 7.50 -3.90
N ARG A 402 -13.50 7.06 -4.48
CA ARG A 402 -12.80 7.79 -5.54
C ARG A 402 -13.60 7.92 -6.83
N ILE A 403 -14.47 6.95 -7.14
CA ILE A 403 -15.33 7.03 -8.32
C ILE A 403 -16.30 8.20 -8.16
N ALA A 404 -17.02 8.23 -7.04
CA ALA A 404 -17.99 9.31 -6.76
C ALA A 404 -17.29 10.68 -6.64
N ALA A 405 -16.15 10.74 -5.93
CA ALA A 405 -15.39 11.97 -5.77
C ALA A 405 -14.94 12.56 -7.12
N MET A 406 -14.29 11.74 -7.97
CA MET A 406 -13.83 12.16 -9.30
C MET A 406 -15.00 12.58 -10.19
N ALA A 407 -16.11 11.84 -10.16
CA ALA A 407 -17.28 12.18 -10.95
C ALA A 407 -17.85 13.54 -10.54
N ASN A 408 -17.94 13.81 -9.24
CA ASN A 408 -18.46 15.08 -8.74
C ASN A 408 -17.57 16.26 -9.17
N GLU A 409 -16.26 16.12 -9.04
CA GLU A 409 -15.33 17.19 -9.38
C GLU A 409 -15.28 17.48 -10.89
N MET A 410 -15.34 16.44 -11.73
CA MET A 410 -15.36 16.62 -13.19
C MET A 410 -16.70 17.23 -13.68
N ARG A 411 -17.83 16.99 -12.98
CA ARG A 411 -19.10 17.64 -13.28
C ARG A 411 -19.08 19.16 -13.02
N LYS A 412 -18.27 19.64 -12.05
CA LYS A 412 -18.05 21.09 -11.83
C LYS A 412 -17.47 21.78 -13.07
N LEU A 413 -16.68 21.06 -13.86
CA LEU A 413 -16.11 21.51 -15.13
C LEU A 413 -17.08 21.47 -16.32
N GLY A 414 -18.28 20.92 -16.12
CA GLY A 414 -19.31 20.78 -17.17
C GLY A 414 -19.15 19.52 -18.01
N CYS A 415 -18.30 18.57 -17.60
CA CYS A 415 -18.11 17.29 -18.29
C CYS A 415 -19.36 16.40 -18.18
N ASP A 416 -19.64 15.63 -19.24
CA ASP A 416 -20.55 14.50 -19.15
C ASP A 416 -19.84 13.32 -18.48
N VAL A 417 -20.33 12.94 -17.29
CA VAL A 417 -19.72 11.89 -16.48
C VAL A 417 -20.73 10.79 -16.19
N TYR A 418 -20.38 9.57 -16.60
CA TYR A 418 -21.11 8.34 -16.31
C TYR A 418 -20.26 7.46 -15.41
N GLU A 419 -20.82 7.06 -14.29
CA GLU A 419 -20.15 6.20 -13.31
C GLU A 419 -20.97 4.94 -13.05
N GLY A 420 -20.28 3.83 -12.87
CA GLY A 420 -20.87 2.56 -12.46
C GLY A 420 -20.22 2.02 -11.20
N ARG A 421 -20.44 0.76 -10.91
CA ARG A 421 -19.84 0.09 -9.75
C ARG A 421 -18.32 0.08 -9.83
N ASP A 422 -17.78 -0.20 -11.03
CA ASP A 422 -16.38 -0.50 -11.29
C ASP A 422 -15.79 0.27 -12.46
N PHE A 423 -16.46 1.31 -12.94
CA PHE A 423 -15.98 2.14 -14.05
C PHE A 423 -16.39 3.60 -13.91
N ILE A 424 -15.65 4.45 -14.65
CA ILE A 424 -15.98 5.84 -14.88
C ILE A 424 -15.71 6.19 -16.36
N LYS A 425 -16.65 6.92 -16.98
CA LYS A 425 -16.50 7.50 -18.32
C LYS A 425 -16.63 9.00 -18.22
N ILE A 426 -15.67 9.72 -18.79
CA ILE A 426 -15.65 11.19 -18.82
C ILE A 426 -15.57 11.65 -20.27
N ASP A 427 -16.50 12.51 -20.67
CA ASP A 427 -16.47 13.23 -21.93
C ASP A 427 -16.43 14.73 -21.67
N ALA A 428 -15.32 15.36 -22.03
CA ALA A 428 -15.12 16.80 -21.94
C ALA A 428 -15.36 17.51 -23.28
N ASN A 429 -15.66 16.76 -24.36
CA ASN A 429 -15.91 17.31 -25.69
C ASN A 429 -17.41 17.70 -25.86
N VAL A 430 -17.98 18.31 -24.84
CA VAL A 430 -19.39 18.67 -24.79
C VAL A 430 -19.55 20.18 -24.66
N PRO A 431 -20.66 20.76 -25.18
CA PRO A 431 -20.85 22.21 -25.16
C PRO A 431 -20.88 22.85 -23.77
N ASN A 432 -21.19 22.05 -22.74
CA ASN A 432 -21.28 22.53 -21.37
C ASN A 432 -19.92 22.90 -20.79
N VAL A 433 -18.85 22.19 -21.15
CA VAL A 433 -17.47 22.50 -20.75
C VAL A 433 -17.08 23.88 -21.28
N GLN A 434 -17.42 24.20 -22.52
CA GLN A 434 -17.12 25.50 -23.11
C GLN A 434 -17.92 26.62 -22.42
N LYS A 435 -19.18 26.38 -22.07
CA LYS A 435 -20.00 27.36 -21.31
C LYS A 435 -19.42 27.68 -19.94
N VAL A 436 -18.96 26.63 -19.21
CA VAL A 436 -18.32 26.82 -17.89
C VAL A 436 -17.00 27.57 -18.04
N LYS A 437 -16.25 27.32 -19.12
CA LYS A 437 -15.02 28.04 -19.42
C LYS A 437 -15.26 29.52 -19.74
N GLU A 438 -16.25 29.82 -20.58
CA GLU A 438 -16.64 31.18 -20.97
C GLU A 438 -17.22 32.00 -19.80
N ALA A 439 -17.88 31.34 -18.85
CA ALA A 439 -18.36 31.98 -17.64
C ALA A 439 -17.22 32.52 -16.75
N GLY A 440 -16.01 32.06 -16.96
CA GLY A 440 -14.81 32.51 -16.20
C GLY A 440 -14.87 32.22 -14.70
N THR A 441 -15.76 31.33 -14.28
CA THR A 441 -15.94 30.98 -12.86
C THR A 441 -14.69 30.25 -12.37
N LEU A 442 -14.13 30.73 -11.27
CA LEU A 442 -13.07 30.03 -10.56
C LEU A 442 -13.65 28.73 -9.97
N ILE A 443 -13.06 27.60 -10.36
CA ILE A 443 -13.51 26.28 -9.89
C ILE A 443 -12.68 25.89 -8.68
N ASP A 444 -13.35 25.53 -7.60
CA ASP A 444 -12.76 24.95 -6.42
C ASP A 444 -13.00 23.44 -6.39
N PHE A 445 -11.94 22.68 -6.11
CA PHE A 445 -11.97 21.24 -6.04
C PHE A 445 -11.87 20.76 -4.60
N ASP A 446 -12.80 19.90 -4.20
CA ASP A 446 -12.77 19.21 -2.92
C ASP A 446 -11.85 17.99 -3.02
N THR A 447 -11.01 17.82 -2.01
CA THR A 447 -10.05 16.71 -1.99
C THR A 447 -10.54 15.48 -1.25
N TYR A 448 -11.65 15.58 -0.50
CA TYR A 448 -12.23 14.47 0.26
C TYR A 448 -11.21 13.79 1.19
N ASN A 449 -10.25 14.57 1.71
CA ASN A 449 -9.10 14.07 2.49
C ASN A 449 -8.31 12.95 1.76
N ASP A 450 -8.25 13.02 0.43
CA ASP A 450 -7.50 12.10 -0.42
C ASP A 450 -6.44 12.86 -1.23
N HIS A 451 -5.19 12.59 -0.95
CA HIS A 451 -4.03 13.19 -1.60
C HIS A 451 -4.07 13.07 -3.12
N ARG A 452 -4.60 11.95 -3.66
CA ARG A 452 -4.69 11.76 -5.11
C ARG A 452 -5.73 12.67 -5.75
N MET A 453 -6.82 13.01 -5.05
CA MET A 453 -7.76 14.01 -5.53
C MET A 453 -7.07 15.36 -5.72
N ALA A 454 -6.32 15.85 -4.71
CA ALA A 454 -5.60 17.11 -4.79
C ALA A 454 -4.61 17.13 -5.98
N MET A 455 -3.79 16.09 -6.10
CA MET A 455 -2.75 16.00 -7.14
C MET A 455 -3.35 15.83 -8.54
N CYS A 456 -4.41 15.04 -8.70
CA CYS A 456 -5.10 14.89 -9.97
C CYS A 456 -5.77 16.20 -10.41
N MET A 457 -6.56 16.83 -9.53
CA MET A 457 -7.30 18.04 -9.91
C MET A 457 -6.37 19.23 -10.15
N SER A 458 -5.16 19.24 -9.62
CA SER A 458 -4.15 20.26 -9.93
C SER A 458 -3.76 20.30 -11.41
N LEU A 459 -3.93 19.20 -12.17
CA LEU A 459 -3.69 19.16 -13.61
C LEU A 459 -4.64 20.08 -14.40
N ILE A 460 -5.81 20.41 -13.85
CA ILE A 460 -6.74 21.35 -14.49
C ILE A 460 -6.16 22.77 -14.55
N ALA A 461 -5.13 23.06 -13.74
CA ALA A 461 -4.40 24.31 -13.87
C ALA A 461 -3.72 24.47 -15.26
N LEU A 462 -3.53 23.41 -16.03
CA LEU A 462 -3.09 23.51 -17.44
C LEU A 462 -4.18 24.07 -18.41
N ASP A 463 -5.44 24.16 -17.96
CA ASP A 463 -6.53 24.79 -18.73
C ASP A 463 -6.92 26.15 -18.18
N ARG A 464 -7.02 26.31 -16.86
CA ARG A 464 -7.54 27.50 -16.16
C ARG A 464 -7.04 27.63 -14.74
N ASN A 465 -7.27 28.80 -14.12
CA ASN A 465 -7.04 28.96 -12.68
C ASN A 465 -8.01 28.05 -11.90
N VAL A 466 -7.52 27.47 -10.82
CA VAL A 466 -8.30 26.56 -9.95
C VAL A 466 -7.94 26.75 -8.48
N VAL A 467 -8.82 26.30 -7.60
CA VAL A 467 -8.57 26.23 -6.16
C VAL A 467 -8.61 24.77 -5.73
N ILE A 468 -7.60 24.36 -4.97
CA ILE A 468 -7.55 23.05 -4.33
C ILE A 468 -7.87 23.25 -2.85
N ASN A 469 -8.96 22.68 -2.39
CA ASN A 469 -9.33 22.69 -0.98
C ASN A 469 -8.51 21.62 -0.23
N ASP A 470 -8.04 21.95 0.97
CA ASP A 470 -7.22 21.05 1.79
C ASP A 470 -6.00 20.43 1.04
N PRO A 471 -5.07 21.26 0.52
CA PRO A 471 -3.87 20.76 -0.19
C PRO A 471 -2.94 19.95 0.72
N ASP A 472 -3.04 20.12 2.04
CA ASP A 472 -2.25 19.44 3.05
C ASP A 472 -2.49 17.93 3.10
N CYS A 473 -3.59 17.44 2.54
CA CYS A 473 -3.83 16.00 2.39
C CYS A 473 -2.73 15.29 1.56
N CYS A 474 -1.95 16.04 0.75
CA CYS A 474 -0.80 15.53 0.01
C CYS A 474 0.34 15.06 0.92
N LYS A 475 0.43 15.53 2.17
CA LYS A 475 1.44 15.10 3.15
C LYS A 475 1.46 13.60 3.38
N LYS A 476 0.35 12.95 3.10
CA LYS A 476 0.20 11.50 3.19
C LYS A 476 1.12 10.70 2.25
N THR A 477 1.48 11.24 1.08
CA THR A 477 2.28 10.51 0.09
C THR A 477 3.28 11.38 -0.66
N PHE A 478 3.08 12.67 -0.72
CA PHE A 478 3.94 13.58 -1.46
C PHE A 478 3.91 14.98 -0.83
N PRO A 479 4.59 15.17 0.32
CA PRO A 479 4.49 16.40 1.12
C PRO A 479 4.84 17.69 0.37
N ASP A 480 5.82 17.65 -0.54
CA ASP A 480 6.32 18.78 -1.33
C ASP A 480 5.78 18.80 -2.79
N TYR A 481 4.64 18.12 -3.04
CA TYR A 481 4.09 18.00 -4.39
C TYR A 481 3.87 19.34 -5.10
N PHE A 482 3.19 20.28 -4.45
CA PHE A 482 2.87 21.58 -5.08
C PHE A 482 4.10 22.44 -5.33
N GLU A 483 5.12 22.34 -4.48
CA GLU A 483 6.41 23.00 -4.70
C GLU A 483 7.12 22.43 -5.94
N ARG A 484 7.13 21.09 -6.07
CA ARG A 484 7.71 20.45 -7.26
C ARG A 484 6.90 20.71 -8.52
N LEU A 485 5.57 20.73 -8.43
CA LEU A 485 4.75 21.12 -9.56
C LEU A 485 5.07 22.54 -10.00
N ALA A 486 5.19 23.48 -9.05
CA ALA A 486 5.55 24.86 -9.34
C ALA A 486 6.95 24.96 -9.97
N SER A 487 7.93 24.15 -9.54
CA SER A 487 9.30 24.19 -10.06
C SER A 487 9.44 23.81 -11.53
N VAL A 488 8.50 23.04 -12.08
CA VAL A 488 8.46 22.66 -13.50
C VAL A 488 7.39 23.42 -14.29
N SER A 489 6.58 24.25 -13.64
CA SER A 489 5.49 25.01 -14.27
C SER A 489 6.00 26.32 -14.85
N ILE A 490 5.61 26.62 -16.08
CA ILE A 490 5.81 27.90 -16.77
C ILE A 490 4.44 28.59 -16.82
N ARG A 491 4.39 29.83 -16.38
CA ARG A 491 3.22 30.70 -16.37
C ARG A 491 3.54 31.94 -17.20
N ASP A 492 2.56 32.52 -17.87
CA ASP A 492 2.70 33.76 -18.65
C ASP A 492 2.83 34.98 -17.73
#